data_341eced9c347e30b7e3f964c907d8472
#
_entry.id   341eced9c347e30b7e3f964c907d8472
#
_cell.length_a   1.000
_cell.length_b   1.000
_cell.length_c   1.000
_cell.angle_alpha   90.00
_cell.angle_beta   90.00
_cell.angle_gamma   90.00
#
_symmetry.space_group_name_H-M   'P 1'
#
loop_
_entity.id
_entity.type
_entity.pdbx_description
1 polymer ?
#
loop_
_entity_poly.entity_id
_entity_poly.type
_entity_poly.pdbx_seq_one_letter_code
_entity_poly.pdbx_strand_id
1 'polypeptide(L)'
;MIVTYIRSSSYNNYDFCQMQYFLTYVLGYRSDSNKKADLGTMAHKVMEILAGLKKFQQDNPKRKYLVIEDDKCGKIRITKDELYTDDFVERMCELAVTDYAKGSIHNFTKGDRKVVRDTVFTFLNHSDSLFDPRQRNIYHPEAQFDIPIEEDWAKFEYEIDGEIVKGQLAIKGTIDLTTLISDDTIEVVDWKSGRRMDWTTGQVKDYKKLENDPQLLLYFYAISKIYKDFPNRIMSIFFYKDKDGKVDPMPFSICLGPEDEKRFLGMLKKRFEDIRDNVLPKPIRSDRSSFKCQRLCHFYKNNWPGTDEKMCIFIEKKLKKDGMDQTIKDCTKEGFSIGYYEAPG
;
A
#
# COMPACT_ATOMS: atom_id res chain seq x y z
N MET A 1 1.36 -22.00 5.84
CA MET A 1 1.80 -21.32 4.59
C MET A 1 3.16 -20.67 4.80
N ILE A 2 3.92 -20.49 3.72
CA ILE A 2 5.19 -19.74 3.76
C ILE A 2 4.91 -18.24 3.84
N VAL A 3 5.56 -17.55 4.79
CA VAL A 3 5.49 -16.10 4.96
C VAL A 3 6.83 -15.59 5.47
N THR A 4 7.49 -14.76 4.69
CA THR A 4 8.82 -14.21 4.99
C THR A 4 8.78 -12.70 5.23
N TYR A 5 7.72 -12.04 4.79
CA TYR A 5 7.47 -10.63 5.04
C TYR A 5 5.98 -10.33 5.12
N ILE A 6 5.65 -9.22 5.76
CA ILE A 6 4.30 -8.68 5.82
C ILE A 6 4.31 -7.22 5.39
N ARG A 7 3.36 -6.85 4.50
CA ARG A 7 3.01 -5.46 4.13
C ARG A 7 1.64 -5.14 4.68
N SER A 8 1.27 -3.87 4.77
CA SER A 8 -0.09 -3.46 5.14
C SER A 8 -1.14 -4.08 4.23
N SER A 9 -0.85 -4.13 2.92
CA SER A 9 -1.73 -4.74 1.92
C SER A 9 -1.89 -6.25 2.12
N SER A 10 -0.81 -6.98 2.42
CA SER A 10 -0.86 -8.43 2.66
C SER A 10 -1.55 -8.76 3.99
N TYR A 11 -1.31 -7.94 5.03
CA TYR A 11 -1.99 -8.05 6.31
C TYR A 11 -3.51 -7.96 6.15
N ASN A 12 -3.98 -6.92 5.46
CA ASN A 12 -5.40 -6.69 5.22
C ASN A 12 -6.02 -7.72 4.25
N ASN A 13 -5.24 -8.20 3.28
CA ASN A 13 -5.69 -9.20 2.31
C ASN A 13 -6.00 -10.54 3.01
N TYR A 14 -5.20 -10.95 3.99
CA TYR A 14 -5.46 -12.17 4.76
C TYR A 14 -6.76 -12.08 5.54
N ASP A 15 -7.06 -10.94 6.18
CA ASP A 15 -8.35 -10.70 6.83
C ASP A 15 -9.51 -10.67 5.84
N PHE A 16 -9.28 -10.13 4.67
CA PHE A 16 -10.29 -10.05 3.62
C PHE A 16 -10.66 -11.44 3.09
N CYS A 17 -9.66 -12.24 2.73
CA CYS A 17 -9.85 -13.59 2.19
C CYS A 17 -8.54 -14.38 2.19
N GLN A 18 -8.42 -15.40 3.04
CA GLN A 18 -7.22 -16.24 3.14
C GLN A 18 -6.89 -16.95 1.82
N MET A 19 -7.89 -17.36 1.03
CA MET A 19 -7.68 -17.96 -0.29
C MET A 19 -7.10 -16.95 -1.29
N GLN A 20 -7.53 -15.69 -1.24
CA GLN A 20 -6.94 -14.62 -2.07
C GLN A 20 -5.50 -14.35 -1.65
N TYR A 21 -5.23 -14.31 -0.34
CA TYR A 21 -3.86 -14.21 0.18
C TYR A 21 -2.98 -15.33 -0.36
N PHE A 22 -3.43 -16.57 -0.27
CA PHE A 22 -2.70 -17.74 -0.74
C PHE A 22 -2.36 -17.66 -2.23
N LEU A 23 -3.36 -17.36 -3.08
CA LEU A 23 -3.17 -17.19 -4.52
C LEU A 23 -2.18 -16.07 -4.85
N THR A 24 -2.24 -14.95 -4.10
CA THR A 24 -1.42 -13.77 -4.39
C THR A 24 0.00 -13.88 -3.83
N TYR A 25 0.14 -14.22 -2.56
CA TYR A 25 1.41 -14.09 -1.83
C TYR A 25 2.17 -15.42 -1.69
N VAL A 26 1.50 -16.55 -1.88
CA VAL A 26 2.15 -17.87 -1.82
C VAL A 26 2.32 -18.48 -3.21
N LEU A 27 1.30 -18.38 -4.08
CA LEU A 27 1.37 -18.92 -5.44
C LEU A 27 1.77 -17.90 -6.53
N GLY A 28 1.85 -16.61 -6.20
CA GLY A 28 2.35 -15.57 -7.10
C GLY A 28 1.37 -15.07 -8.18
N TYR A 29 0.09 -15.40 -8.08
CA TYR A 29 -0.90 -14.90 -9.02
C TYR A 29 -1.35 -13.49 -8.65
N ARG A 30 -1.16 -12.54 -9.55
CA ARG A 30 -1.60 -11.15 -9.35
C ARG A 30 -3.06 -11.01 -9.76
N SER A 31 -3.84 -10.29 -8.95
CA SER A 31 -5.14 -9.80 -9.40
C SER A 31 -4.92 -8.59 -10.31
N ASP A 32 -5.75 -8.47 -11.35
CA ASP A 32 -5.80 -7.21 -12.09
C ASP A 32 -6.13 -6.07 -11.13
N SER A 33 -5.47 -4.95 -11.31
CA SER A 33 -5.85 -3.75 -10.57
C SER A 33 -7.26 -3.31 -10.96
N ASN A 34 -7.98 -2.68 -10.07
CA ASN A 34 -9.24 -2.06 -10.45
C ASN A 34 -8.99 -0.60 -10.85
N LYS A 35 -9.73 -0.13 -11.83
CA LYS A 35 -9.58 1.22 -12.38
C LYS A 35 -9.59 2.34 -11.32
N LYS A 36 -10.35 2.17 -10.22
CA LYS A 36 -10.38 3.16 -9.14
C LYS A 36 -9.09 3.19 -8.33
N ALA A 37 -8.46 2.02 -8.14
CA ALA A 37 -7.14 1.96 -7.49
C ALA A 37 -6.09 2.64 -8.37
N ASP A 38 -6.15 2.41 -9.69
CA ASP A 38 -5.25 3.06 -10.65
C ASP A 38 -5.35 4.58 -10.59
N LEU A 39 -6.59 5.14 -10.54
CA LEU A 39 -6.79 6.58 -10.39
C LEU A 39 -6.18 7.12 -9.07
N GLY A 40 -6.24 6.32 -8.01
CA GLY A 40 -5.57 6.63 -6.75
C GLY A 40 -4.05 6.66 -6.91
N THR A 41 -3.48 5.64 -7.52
CA THR A 41 -2.02 5.57 -7.79
C THR A 41 -1.53 6.76 -8.63
N MET A 42 -2.29 7.16 -9.65
CA MET A 42 -1.96 8.36 -10.44
C MET A 42 -1.96 9.64 -9.61
N ALA A 43 -2.95 9.80 -8.70
CA ALA A 43 -2.99 10.95 -7.80
C ALA A 43 -1.80 10.96 -6.84
N HIS A 44 -1.44 9.80 -6.26
CA HIS A 44 -0.25 9.66 -5.42
C HIS A 44 1.04 10.00 -6.17
N LYS A 45 1.18 9.55 -7.42
CA LYS A 45 2.35 9.89 -8.26
C LYS A 45 2.50 11.41 -8.45
N VAL A 46 1.41 12.14 -8.61
CA VAL A 46 1.49 13.61 -8.68
C VAL A 46 1.96 14.20 -7.36
N MET A 47 1.42 13.72 -6.23
CA MET A 47 1.84 14.18 -4.90
C MET A 47 3.32 13.89 -4.62
N GLU A 48 3.81 12.72 -5.01
CA GLU A 48 5.22 12.32 -4.96
C GLU A 48 6.12 13.27 -5.77
N ILE A 49 5.73 13.58 -7.02
CA ILE A 49 6.46 14.53 -7.88
C ILE A 49 6.56 15.91 -7.22
N LEU A 50 5.45 16.41 -6.67
CA LEU A 50 5.41 17.69 -5.97
C LEU A 50 6.30 17.68 -4.71
N ALA A 51 6.27 16.60 -3.94
CA ALA A 51 7.13 16.39 -2.77
C ALA A 51 8.61 16.33 -3.16
N GLY A 52 8.95 15.59 -4.21
CA GLY A 52 10.33 15.47 -4.71
C GLY A 52 10.89 16.81 -5.19
N LEU A 53 10.11 17.60 -5.92
CA LEU A 53 10.50 18.95 -6.36
C LEU A 53 10.69 19.90 -5.18
N LYS A 54 9.80 19.83 -4.19
CA LYS A 54 9.92 20.60 -2.95
C LYS A 54 11.17 20.21 -2.16
N LYS A 55 11.44 18.91 -2.01
CA LYS A 55 12.67 18.43 -1.39
C LYS A 55 13.91 18.92 -2.13
N PHE A 56 13.92 18.83 -3.46
CA PHE A 56 15.02 19.36 -4.27
C PHE A 56 15.21 20.87 -4.04
N GLN A 57 14.10 21.65 -3.94
CA GLN A 57 14.15 23.09 -3.62
C GLN A 57 14.80 23.35 -2.26
N GLN A 58 14.45 22.56 -1.24
CA GLN A 58 15.02 22.71 0.10
C GLN A 58 16.51 22.41 0.11
N ASP A 59 16.93 21.31 -0.52
CA ASP A 59 18.33 20.87 -0.55
C ASP A 59 19.21 21.75 -1.45
N ASN A 60 18.60 22.46 -2.42
CA ASN A 60 19.29 23.28 -3.40
C ASN A 60 18.76 24.73 -3.46
N PRO A 61 18.79 25.49 -2.36
CA PRO A 61 18.11 26.79 -2.27
C PRO A 61 18.65 27.85 -3.26
N LYS A 62 19.87 27.68 -3.76
CA LYS A 62 20.51 28.62 -4.71
C LYS A 62 20.25 28.26 -6.19
N ARG A 63 19.70 27.08 -6.49
CA ARG A 63 19.40 26.68 -7.87
C ARG A 63 18.21 27.46 -8.42
N LYS A 64 18.32 27.92 -9.66
CA LYS A 64 17.24 28.64 -10.38
C LYS A 64 16.13 27.67 -10.81
N TYR A 65 16.48 26.45 -11.20
CA TYR A 65 15.57 25.44 -11.68
C TYR A 65 15.51 24.28 -10.69
N LEU A 66 14.32 23.72 -10.52
CA LEU A 66 14.08 22.47 -9.83
C LEU A 66 14.13 21.35 -10.86
N VAL A 67 14.83 20.25 -10.54
CA VAL A 67 15.01 19.13 -11.46
C VAL A 67 14.89 17.83 -10.67
N ILE A 68 13.99 16.97 -11.10
CA ILE A 68 13.91 15.57 -10.64
C ILE A 68 13.90 14.65 -11.86
N GLU A 69 14.29 13.42 -11.64
CA GLU A 69 14.16 12.34 -12.62
C GLU A 69 13.21 11.30 -12.01
N ASP A 70 12.07 11.13 -12.65
CA ASP A 70 11.03 10.18 -12.23
C ASP A 70 11.06 8.98 -13.18
N ASP A 71 10.95 7.78 -12.64
CA ASP A 71 11.06 6.53 -13.40
C ASP A 71 9.97 6.37 -14.47
N LYS A 72 8.80 6.95 -14.24
CA LYS A 72 7.63 6.88 -15.14
C LYS A 72 7.46 8.15 -15.97
N CYS A 73 7.50 9.29 -15.29
CA CYS A 73 7.25 10.58 -15.93
C CYS A 73 8.49 11.21 -16.57
N GLY A 74 9.68 10.60 -16.38
CA GLY A 74 10.94 11.07 -16.95
C GLY A 74 11.47 12.33 -16.25
N LYS A 75 12.30 13.10 -16.96
CA LYS A 75 12.95 14.28 -16.42
C LYS A 75 12.00 15.48 -16.37
N ILE A 76 11.73 15.98 -15.17
CA ILE A 76 10.92 17.17 -14.92
C ILE A 76 11.84 18.32 -14.53
N ARG A 77 11.74 19.45 -15.25
CA ARG A 77 12.52 20.68 -15.00
C ARG A 77 11.61 21.88 -15.04
N ILE A 78 11.54 22.63 -13.94
CA ILE A 78 10.69 23.80 -13.76
C ILE A 78 11.43 24.93 -13.03
N THR A 79 10.89 26.13 -13.03
CA THR A 79 11.31 27.21 -12.14
C THR A 79 10.71 27.02 -10.75
N LYS A 80 11.23 27.73 -9.74
CA LYS A 80 10.69 27.65 -8.37
C LYS A 80 9.24 28.12 -8.28
N ASP A 81 8.90 29.20 -8.99
CA ASP A 81 7.56 29.79 -8.95
C ASP A 81 6.54 28.88 -9.64
N GLU A 82 6.95 28.19 -10.70
CA GLU A 82 6.12 27.24 -11.44
C GLU A 82 5.61 26.08 -10.56
N LEU A 83 6.38 25.65 -9.55
CA LEU A 83 5.98 24.58 -8.61
C LEU A 83 4.64 24.89 -7.92
N TYR A 84 4.34 26.17 -7.70
CA TYR A 84 3.15 26.60 -6.95
C TYR A 84 1.97 26.98 -7.84
N THR A 85 2.09 26.83 -9.15
CA THR A 85 1.01 27.14 -10.09
C THR A 85 0.06 25.98 -10.31
N ASP A 86 -1.23 26.27 -10.47
CA ASP A 86 -2.24 25.27 -10.81
C ASP A 86 -1.98 24.64 -12.19
N ASP A 87 -1.49 25.41 -13.15
CA ASP A 87 -1.13 24.94 -14.50
C ASP A 87 -0.07 23.84 -14.44
N PHE A 88 0.91 23.95 -13.54
CA PHE A 88 1.91 22.91 -13.36
C PHE A 88 1.28 21.64 -12.79
N VAL A 89 0.43 21.77 -11.76
CA VAL A 89 -0.27 20.63 -11.15
C VAL A 89 -1.15 19.92 -12.18
N GLU A 90 -1.92 20.67 -12.99
CA GLU A 90 -2.75 20.10 -14.06
C GLU A 90 -1.91 19.33 -15.08
N ARG A 91 -0.77 19.91 -15.49
CA ARG A 91 0.17 19.26 -16.40
C ARG A 91 0.72 17.95 -15.82
N MET A 92 1.02 17.90 -14.50
CA MET A 92 1.46 16.66 -13.84
C MET A 92 0.34 15.62 -13.76
N CYS A 93 -0.89 16.03 -13.51
CA CYS A 93 -2.05 15.12 -13.55
C CYS A 93 -2.21 14.47 -14.94
N GLU A 94 -2.11 15.26 -16.01
CA GLU A 94 -2.20 14.74 -17.38
C GLU A 94 -1.02 13.81 -17.72
N LEU A 95 0.18 14.16 -17.27
CA LEU A 95 1.38 13.35 -17.48
C LEU A 95 1.25 12.00 -16.77
N ALA A 96 0.87 11.99 -15.48
CA ALA A 96 0.69 10.76 -14.70
C ALA A 96 -0.36 9.83 -15.32
N VAL A 97 -1.52 10.37 -15.76
CA VAL A 97 -2.55 9.57 -16.42
C VAL A 97 -2.05 9.02 -17.76
N THR A 98 -1.36 9.84 -18.54
CA THR A 98 -0.88 9.45 -19.88
C THR A 98 0.19 8.36 -19.78
N ASP A 99 1.07 8.46 -18.80
CA ASP A 99 2.12 7.46 -18.59
C ASP A 99 1.56 6.16 -18.05
N TYR A 100 0.72 6.24 -17.03
CA TYR A 100 0.08 5.06 -16.45
C TYR A 100 -0.76 4.28 -17.47
N ALA A 101 -1.43 5.01 -18.39
CA ALA A 101 -2.25 4.40 -19.44
C ALA A 101 -1.45 3.50 -20.40
N LYS A 102 -0.14 3.71 -20.55
CA LYS A 102 0.71 2.89 -21.43
C LYS A 102 0.84 1.44 -20.96
N GLY A 103 0.83 1.22 -19.64
CA GLY A 103 0.98 -0.11 -19.03
C GLY A 103 -0.31 -0.70 -18.43
N SER A 104 -1.43 0.04 -18.48
CA SER A 104 -2.69 -0.40 -17.88
C SER A 104 -3.58 -1.16 -18.84
N ILE A 105 -4.31 -2.16 -18.33
CA ILE A 105 -5.40 -2.83 -19.04
C ILE A 105 -6.66 -1.97 -19.18
N HIS A 106 -6.71 -0.83 -18.47
CA HIS A 106 -7.86 0.06 -18.42
C HIS A 106 -7.72 1.21 -19.42
N ASN A 107 -8.83 1.58 -20.03
CA ASN A 107 -8.93 2.81 -20.82
C ASN A 107 -9.40 3.95 -19.93
N PHE A 108 -8.64 5.06 -19.87
CA PHE A 108 -8.93 6.24 -19.06
C PHE A 108 -9.58 7.34 -19.88
N THR A 109 -10.82 7.66 -19.51
CA THR A 109 -11.65 8.68 -20.16
C THR A 109 -11.33 10.08 -19.68
N LYS A 110 -11.91 11.10 -20.31
CA LYS A 110 -11.85 12.49 -19.80
C LYS A 110 -12.42 12.62 -18.38
N GLY A 111 -13.46 11.82 -18.04
CA GLY A 111 -14.02 11.79 -16.70
C GLY A 111 -13.04 11.22 -15.67
N ASP A 112 -12.25 10.21 -16.02
CA ASP A 112 -11.23 9.62 -15.15
C ASP A 112 -10.09 10.61 -14.89
N ARG A 113 -9.64 11.34 -15.93
CA ARG A 113 -8.64 12.43 -15.80
C ARG A 113 -9.13 13.51 -14.84
N LYS A 114 -10.41 13.90 -14.95
CA LYS A 114 -11.04 14.83 -14.01
C LYS A 114 -11.00 14.30 -12.57
N VAL A 115 -11.25 13.00 -12.35
CA VAL A 115 -11.20 12.40 -11.02
C VAL A 115 -9.78 12.50 -10.41
N VAL A 116 -8.72 12.21 -11.18
CA VAL A 116 -7.33 12.36 -10.72
C VAL A 116 -7.05 13.82 -10.34
N ARG A 117 -7.38 14.74 -11.23
CA ARG A 117 -7.22 16.19 -11.00
C ARG A 117 -7.96 16.64 -9.73
N ASP A 118 -9.25 16.35 -9.62
CA ASP A 118 -10.06 16.75 -8.47
C ASP A 118 -9.54 16.14 -7.15
N THR A 119 -9.01 14.93 -7.20
CA THR A 119 -8.38 14.26 -6.04
C THR A 119 -7.12 14.99 -5.61
N VAL A 120 -6.22 15.30 -6.55
CA VAL A 120 -4.97 16.00 -6.28
C VAL A 120 -5.27 17.41 -5.73
N PHE A 121 -6.13 18.18 -6.39
CA PHE A 121 -6.47 19.53 -5.93
C PHE A 121 -7.18 19.52 -4.56
N THR A 122 -7.95 18.46 -4.25
CA THR A 122 -8.51 18.31 -2.91
C THR A 122 -7.39 18.08 -1.88
N PHE A 123 -6.41 17.23 -2.16
CA PHE A 123 -5.26 17.03 -1.26
C PHE A 123 -4.46 18.30 -1.05
N LEU A 124 -4.28 19.12 -2.10
CA LEU A 124 -3.50 20.36 -2.01
C LEU A 124 -4.22 21.48 -1.25
N ASN A 125 -5.54 21.59 -1.40
CA ASN A 125 -6.29 22.77 -0.91
C ASN A 125 -7.06 22.52 0.38
N HIS A 126 -7.22 21.26 0.80
CA HIS A 126 -8.01 20.93 1.97
C HIS A 126 -7.30 21.34 3.28
N SER A 127 -8.09 21.75 4.28
CA SER A 127 -7.61 22.10 5.62
C SER A 127 -6.46 23.13 5.57
N ASP A 128 -6.67 24.23 4.87
CA ASP A 128 -5.67 25.30 4.68
C ASP A 128 -4.33 24.78 4.13
N SER A 129 -4.40 23.85 3.19
CA SER A 129 -3.24 23.20 2.56
C SER A 129 -2.35 22.39 3.51
N LEU A 130 -2.91 21.89 4.60
CA LEU A 130 -2.19 21.11 5.61
C LEU A 130 -1.45 19.92 5.00
N PHE A 131 -2.03 19.28 3.97
CA PHE A 131 -1.46 18.09 3.31
C PHE A 131 -0.78 18.41 1.96
N ASP A 132 -0.63 19.69 1.61
CA ASP A 132 0.13 20.09 0.43
C ASP A 132 1.64 19.94 0.68
N PRO A 133 2.33 19.01 0.00
CA PRO A 133 3.75 18.79 0.21
C PRO A 133 4.60 20.04 -0.12
N ARG A 134 4.10 20.94 -0.98
CA ARG A 134 4.79 22.18 -1.36
C ARG A 134 4.89 23.16 -0.18
N GLN A 135 3.99 23.06 0.81
CA GLN A 135 3.94 23.89 2.00
C GLN A 135 4.65 23.26 3.22
N ARG A 136 5.20 22.04 3.06
CA ARG A 136 5.79 21.27 4.15
C ARG A 136 7.32 21.32 4.12
N ASN A 137 7.93 21.06 5.28
CA ASN A 137 9.35 20.77 5.37
C ASN A 137 9.55 19.27 5.11
N ILE A 138 9.89 18.93 3.86
CA ILE A 138 10.01 17.53 3.42
C ILE A 138 11.28 16.92 4.00
N TYR A 139 11.13 15.81 4.73
CA TYR A 139 12.25 15.02 5.17
C TYR A 139 12.61 13.96 4.12
N HIS A 140 11.64 13.12 3.74
CA HIS A 140 11.80 12.14 2.70
C HIS A 140 10.49 11.95 1.90
N PRO A 141 10.48 12.18 0.58
CA PRO A 141 9.38 11.81 -0.29
C PRO A 141 9.45 10.29 -0.56
N GLU A 142 8.33 9.59 -0.50
CA GLU A 142 8.19 8.18 -0.83
C GLU A 142 9.28 7.25 -0.26
N ALA A 143 9.36 7.19 1.09
CA ALA A 143 10.36 6.37 1.78
C ALA A 143 10.00 4.87 1.72
N GLN A 144 10.81 4.08 1.02
CA GLN A 144 10.70 2.62 1.04
C GLN A 144 11.41 2.03 2.25
N PHE A 145 10.87 0.94 2.79
CA PHE A 145 11.49 0.22 3.89
C PHE A 145 11.35 -1.30 3.76
N ASP A 146 12.38 -1.98 4.27
CA ASP A 146 12.45 -3.43 4.43
C ASP A 146 13.17 -3.70 5.76
N ILE A 147 12.40 -4.00 6.81
CA ILE A 147 12.91 -4.03 8.19
C ILE A 147 12.65 -5.41 8.79
N PRO A 148 13.70 -6.16 9.15
CA PRO A 148 13.54 -7.40 9.87
C PRO A 148 12.99 -7.14 11.28
N ILE A 149 12.16 -8.05 11.75
CA ILE A 149 11.61 -8.01 13.11
C ILE A 149 12.60 -8.74 14.04
N GLU A 150 13.28 -7.98 14.90
CA GLU A 150 14.34 -8.48 15.78
C GLU A 150 13.78 -9.22 17.03
N GLU A 151 12.78 -10.08 16.82
CA GLU A 151 12.12 -10.87 17.87
C GLU A 151 12.33 -12.37 17.60
N ASP A 152 12.52 -13.16 18.66
CA ASP A 152 12.73 -14.61 18.52
C ASP A 152 11.56 -15.33 17.81
N TRP A 153 10.32 -14.88 18.07
CA TRP A 153 9.13 -15.43 17.43
C TRP A 153 9.06 -15.18 15.92
N ALA A 154 9.81 -14.20 15.42
CA ALA A 154 9.82 -13.82 14.00
C ALA A 154 10.77 -14.66 13.15
N LYS A 155 11.54 -15.57 13.76
CA LYS A 155 12.40 -16.51 13.04
C LYS A 155 11.56 -17.53 12.31
N PHE A 156 11.96 -17.86 11.10
CA PHE A 156 11.33 -18.93 10.30
C PHE A 156 12.37 -19.87 9.71
N GLU A 157 11.92 -21.09 9.48
CA GLU A 157 12.64 -22.12 8.75
C GLU A 157 11.62 -22.86 7.88
N TYR A 158 11.82 -22.82 6.57
CA TYR A 158 10.96 -23.48 5.59
C TYR A 158 11.79 -24.39 4.69
N GLU A 159 11.24 -25.55 4.33
CA GLU A 159 11.76 -26.36 3.25
C GLU A 159 11.06 -25.97 1.93
N ILE A 160 11.82 -25.51 0.95
CA ILE A 160 11.34 -25.08 -0.35
C ILE A 160 12.19 -25.77 -1.40
N ASP A 161 11.57 -26.61 -2.24
CA ASP A 161 12.23 -27.35 -3.31
C ASP A 161 13.44 -28.20 -2.84
N GLY A 162 13.37 -28.73 -1.59
CA GLY A 162 14.42 -29.53 -0.96
C GLY A 162 15.56 -28.71 -0.33
N GLU A 163 15.47 -27.38 -0.37
CA GLU A 163 16.39 -26.48 0.32
C GLU A 163 15.78 -25.89 1.57
N ILE A 164 16.57 -25.79 2.64
CA ILE A 164 16.13 -25.17 3.90
C ILE A 164 16.40 -23.68 3.84
N VAL A 165 15.34 -22.88 3.78
CA VAL A 165 15.38 -21.41 3.83
C VAL A 165 15.11 -20.96 5.25
N LYS A 166 16.12 -20.33 5.85
CA LYS A 166 16.03 -19.72 7.21
C LYS A 166 16.10 -18.22 7.11
N GLY A 167 15.36 -17.54 7.96
CA GLY A 167 15.37 -16.08 7.98
C GLY A 167 14.57 -15.49 9.12
N GLN A 168 14.32 -14.21 9.00
CA GLN A 168 13.57 -13.44 9.95
C GLN A 168 12.44 -12.70 9.22
N LEU A 169 11.23 -12.76 9.78
CA LEU A 169 10.09 -12.03 9.25
C LEU A 169 10.45 -10.56 9.10
N ALA A 170 10.19 -9.99 7.93
CA ALA A 170 10.37 -8.57 7.69
C ALA A 170 9.02 -7.84 7.52
N ILE A 171 8.99 -6.58 7.83
CA ILE A 171 7.94 -5.68 7.34
C ILE A 171 8.46 -4.87 6.16
N LYS A 172 7.63 -4.75 5.12
CA LYS A 172 7.97 -4.00 3.91
C LYS A 172 6.87 -3.01 3.56
N GLY A 173 7.24 -1.88 3.02
CA GLY A 173 6.26 -0.91 2.58
C GLY A 173 6.89 0.34 2.00
N THR A 174 6.00 1.26 1.63
CA THR A 174 6.35 2.60 1.16
C THR A 174 5.51 3.59 1.96
N ILE A 175 6.16 4.61 2.50
CA ILE A 175 5.52 5.73 3.18
C ILE A 175 5.36 6.84 2.16
N ASP A 176 4.15 7.36 1.98
CA ASP A 176 3.86 8.38 0.96
C ASP A 176 4.72 9.63 1.15
N LEU A 177 4.84 10.11 2.39
CA LEU A 177 5.63 11.29 2.70
C LEU A 177 6.06 11.31 4.17
N THR A 178 7.30 11.73 4.44
CA THR A 178 7.74 12.14 5.78
C THR A 178 8.11 13.61 5.80
N THR A 179 7.65 14.34 6.83
CA THR A 179 7.89 15.77 7.01
C THR A 179 8.46 16.06 8.40
N LEU A 180 9.16 17.18 8.54
CA LEU A 180 9.60 17.70 9.82
C LEU A 180 8.60 18.73 10.34
N ILE A 181 8.08 18.50 11.52
CA ILE A 181 7.26 19.48 12.26
C ILE A 181 8.17 20.38 13.11
N SER A 182 9.18 19.77 13.73
CA SER A 182 10.22 20.44 14.52
C SER A 182 11.52 19.62 14.48
N ASP A 183 12.55 20.07 15.16
CA ASP A 183 13.85 19.38 15.22
C ASP A 183 13.77 18.00 15.89
N ASP A 184 12.73 17.77 16.70
CA ASP A 184 12.51 16.52 17.46
C ASP A 184 11.27 15.74 17.02
N THR A 185 10.51 16.25 16.03
CA THR A 185 9.21 15.69 15.64
C THR A 185 9.14 15.43 14.15
N ILE A 186 8.99 14.14 13.79
CA ILE A 186 8.74 13.69 12.42
C ILE A 186 7.27 13.31 12.24
N GLU A 187 6.73 13.64 11.07
CA GLU A 187 5.37 13.28 10.69
C GLU A 187 5.36 12.38 9.46
N VAL A 188 4.55 11.35 9.49
CA VAL A 188 4.13 10.59 8.30
C VAL A 188 2.83 11.16 7.80
N VAL A 189 2.77 11.49 6.51
CA VAL A 189 1.54 11.86 5.82
C VAL A 189 1.15 10.76 4.87
N ASP A 190 -0.09 10.28 5.00
CA ASP A 190 -0.67 9.23 4.16
C ASP A 190 -1.94 9.76 3.49
N TRP A 191 -1.96 9.83 2.15
CA TRP A 191 -3.13 10.24 1.38
C TRP A 191 -3.96 9.03 0.98
N LYS A 192 -5.26 9.08 1.21
CA LYS A 192 -6.21 8.03 0.82
C LYS A 192 -7.19 8.54 -0.22
N SER A 193 -7.02 8.14 -1.47
CA SER A 193 -7.94 8.46 -2.57
C SER A 193 -9.32 7.79 -2.44
N GLY A 194 -9.45 6.82 -1.53
CA GLY A 194 -10.68 6.09 -1.25
C GLY A 194 -11.59 6.77 -0.22
N ARG A 195 -12.66 6.05 0.14
CA ARG A 195 -13.57 6.45 1.20
C ARG A 195 -13.02 6.08 2.58
N ARG A 196 -13.30 6.90 3.59
CA ARG A 196 -13.00 6.62 5.00
C ARG A 196 -13.92 5.55 5.56
N MET A 197 -13.73 4.33 5.08
CA MET A 197 -14.58 3.20 5.42
C MET A 197 -13.75 1.92 5.52
N ASP A 198 -14.07 1.08 6.48
CA ASP A 198 -13.62 -0.29 6.53
C ASP A 198 -14.44 -1.13 5.54
N TRP A 199 -13.81 -1.59 4.46
CA TRP A 199 -14.46 -2.36 3.41
C TRP A 199 -14.89 -3.76 3.84
N THR A 200 -14.39 -4.26 4.96
CA THR A 200 -14.77 -5.56 5.50
C THR A 200 -16.07 -5.46 6.26
N THR A 201 -16.22 -4.45 7.11
CA THR A 201 -17.37 -4.25 7.98
C THR A 201 -18.40 -3.25 7.45
N GLY A 202 -18.00 -2.39 6.50
CA GLY A 202 -18.82 -1.27 6.01
C GLY A 202 -18.91 -0.09 6.99
N GLN A 203 -18.16 -0.11 8.08
CA GLN A 203 -18.18 0.93 9.11
C GLN A 203 -17.20 2.06 8.81
N VAL A 204 -17.50 3.27 9.29
CA VAL A 204 -16.58 4.41 9.24
C VAL A 204 -15.31 4.10 10.04
N LYS A 205 -14.16 4.50 9.53
CA LYS A 205 -12.92 4.54 10.30
C LYS A 205 -12.92 5.82 11.15
N ASP A 206 -13.18 5.69 12.44
CA ASP A 206 -13.04 6.73 13.45
C ASP A 206 -11.63 6.72 14.06
N TYR A 207 -11.33 7.63 14.99
CA TYR A 207 -10.04 7.70 15.67
C TYR A 207 -9.62 6.36 16.29
N LYS A 208 -10.54 5.71 17.02
CA LYS A 208 -10.28 4.43 17.70
C LYS A 208 -9.89 3.33 16.71
N LYS A 209 -10.50 3.31 15.53
CA LYS A 209 -10.13 2.35 14.46
C LYS A 209 -8.81 2.72 13.82
N LEU A 210 -8.52 4.01 13.63
CA LEU A 210 -7.26 4.46 13.04
C LEU A 210 -6.08 4.23 13.98
N GLU A 211 -6.23 4.45 15.29
CA GLU A 211 -5.22 4.10 16.30
C GLU A 211 -4.84 2.61 16.27
N ASN A 212 -5.73 1.76 15.83
CA ASN A 212 -5.53 0.32 15.71
C ASN A 212 -5.39 -0.14 14.23
N ASP A 213 -5.24 0.79 13.30
CA ASP A 213 -5.07 0.45 11.89
C ASP A 213 -3.70 -0.20 11.66
N PRO A 214 -3.64 -1.44 11.15
CA PRO A 214 -2.39 -2.15 10.94
C PRO A 214 -1.39 -1.39 10.06
N GLN A 215 -1.86 -0.59 9.10
CA GLN A 215 -0.99 0.21 8.23
C GLN A 215 -0.31 1.34 9.00
N LEU A 216 -1.08 2.08 9.81
CA LEU A 216 -0.52 3.19 10.59
C LEU A 216 0.45 2.69 11.66
N LEU A 217 0.14 1.59 12.33
CA LEU A 217 1.02 0.95 13.30
C LEU A 217 2.30 0.40 12.63
N LEU A 218 2.17 -0.17 11.43
CA LEU A 218 3.31 -0.64 10.65
C LEU A 218 4.23 0.51 10.23
N TYR A 219 3.67 1.63 9.78
CA TYR A 219 4.44 2.83 9.45
C TYR A 219 5.11 3.43 10.69
N PHE A 220 4.39 3.51 11.81
CA PHE A 220 4.95 3.98 13.07
C PHE A 220 6.15 3.13 13.50
N TYR A 221 6.02 1.80 13.48
CA TYR A 221 7.14 0.89 13.77
C TYR A 221 8.30 1.13 12.81
N ALA A 222 8.03 1.21 11.50
CA ALA A 222 9.06 1.45 10.50
C ALA A 222 9.84 2.75 10.77
N ILE A 223 9.15 3.87 10.99
CA ILE A 223 9.83 5.14 11.25
C ILE A 223 10.55 5.14 12.60
N SER A 224 10.08 4.39 13.60
CA SER A 224 10.78 4.27 14.90
C SER A 224 12.12 3.55 14.75
N LYS A 225 12.27 2.66 13.78
CA LYS A 225 13.51 1.95 13.50
C LYS A 225 14.44 2.72 12.55
N ILE A 226 13.88 3.44 11.59
CA ILE A 226 14.65 4.19 10.58
C ILE A 226 15.12 5.53 11.14
N TYR A 227 14.23 6.28 11.80
CA TYR A 227 14.46 7.65 12.25
C TYR A 227 14.55 7.73 13.78
N LYS A 228 15.60 7.11 14.33
CA LYS A 228 15.80 6.97 15.77
C LYS A 228 16.00 8.31 16.50
N ASP A 229 16.51 9.31 15.80
CA ASP A 229 16.81 10.64 16.33
C ASP A 229 15.55 11.48 16.63
N PHE A 230 14.38 11.05 16.12
CA PHE A 230 13.12 11.74 16.37
C PHE A 230 12.30 11.03 17.45
N PRO A 231 12.25 11.58 18.70
CA PRO A 231 11.47 11.00 19.78
C PRO A 231 9.95 11.11 19.54
N ASN A 232 9.50 12.17 18.87
CA ASN A 232 8.09 12.43 18.62
C ASN A 232 7.72 12.05 17.18
N ARG A 233 6.67 11.25 17.04
CA ARG A 233 6.21 10.71 15.77
C ARG A 233 4.71 10.87 15.62
N ILE A 234 4.30 11.53 14.54
CA ILE A 234 2.90 11.81 14.23
C ILE A 234 2.53 11.01 12.96
N MET A 235 1.40 10.32 13.01
CA MET A 235 0.77 9.67 11.86
C MET A 235 -0.41 10.50 11.41
N SER A 236 -0.30 11.18 10.29
CA SER A 236 -1.36 12.00 9.70
C SER A 236 -1.94 11.32 8.47
N ILE A 237 -3.25 11.15 8.44
CA ILE A 237 -3.96 10.50 7.34
C ILE A 237 -5.10 11.38 6.86
N PHE A 238 -5.19 11.53 5.55
CA PHE A 238 -6.26 12.26 4.90
C PHE A 238 -6.99 11.40 3.88
N PHE A 239 -8.29 11.25 4.07
CA PHE A 239 -9.17 10.56 3.12
C PHE A 239 -9.81 11.57 2.17
N TYR A 240 -9.75 11.27 0.86
CA TYR A 240 -10.41 12.10 -0.15
C TYR A 240 -11.93 12.15 0.07
N LYS A 241 -12.52 11.04 0.50
CA LYS A 241 -13.99 10.92 0.67
C LYS A 241 -14.37 10.34 2.03
N ASP A 242 -15.45 10.90 2.60
CA ASP A 242 -16.15 10.30 3.72
C ASP A 242 -16.86 8.98 3.30
N LYS A 243 -17.59 8.37 4.24
CA LYS A 243 -18.38 7.16 3.98
C LYS A 243 -19.46 7.34 2.90
N ASP A 244 -20.01 8.54 2.78
CA ASP A 244 -21.09 8.87 1.87
C ASP A 244 -20.59 9.29 0.48
N GLY A 245 -19.28 9.43 0.33
CA GLY A 245 -18.61 9.77 -0.93
C GLY A 245 -18.48 11.26 -1.19
N LYS A 246 -18.74 12.10 -0.19
CA LYS A 246 -18.41 13.53 -0.19
C LYS A 246 -16.96 13.74 0.18
N VAL A 247 -16.39 14.90 -0.12
CA VAL A 247 -15.04 15.26 0.38
C VAL A 247 -15.04 15.13 1.90
N ASP A 248 -14.07 14.40 2.45
CA ASP A 248 -14.00 14.20 3.89
C ASP A 248 -13.53 15.48 4.57
N PRO A 249 -14.32 16.05 5.51
CA PRO A 249 -13.94 17.29 6.18
C PRO A 249 -12.85 17.10 7.25
N MET A 250 -12.50 15.86 7.60
CA MET A 250 -11.71 15.53 8.79
C MET A 250 -10.36 14.89 8.41
N PRO A 251 -9.23 15.59 8.47
CA PRO A 251 -7.94 14.95 8.59
C PRO A 251 -7.77 14.37 9.99
N PHE A 252 -6.97 13.30 10.08
CA PHE A 252 -6.66 12.65 11.35
C PHE A 252 -5.15 12.71 11.58
N SER A 253 -4.75 13.13 12.79
CA SER A 253 -3.37 13.06 13.24
C SER A 253 -3.32 12.30 14.56
N ILE A 254 -2.50 11.28 14.63
CA ILE A 254 -2.39 10.38 15.76
C ILE A 254 -0.94 10.37 16.23
N CYS A 255 -0.74 10.63 17.52
CA CYS A 255 0.55 10.45 18.17
C CYS A 255 0.61 9.04 18.75
N LEU A 256 1.59 8.27 18.30
CA LEU A 256 1.82 6.90 18.76
C LEU A 256 3.11 6.84 19.60
N GLY A 257 3.17 5.91 20.53
CA GLY A 257 4.25 5.77 21.50
C GLY A 257 4.72 4.33 21.70
N PRO A 258 5.59 4.08 22.69
CA PRO A 258 6.18 2.76 22.92
C PRO A 258 5.16 1.64 23.20
N GLU A 259 4.01 1.94 23.79
CA GLU A 259 2.96 0.94 24.02
C GLU A 259 2.27 0.53 22.72
N ASP A 260 2.21 1.44 21.74
CA ASP A 260 1.69 1.14 20.41
C ASP A 260 2.65 0.25 19.61
N GLU A 261 3.95 0.41 19.81
CA GLU A 261 4.97 -0.50 19.26
C GLU A 261 4.78 -1.93 19.78
N LYS A 262 4.61 -2.10 21.10
CA LYS A 262 4.32 -3.41 21.70
C LYS A 262 3.02 -4.01 21.17
N ARG A 263 1.98 -3.17 21.06
CA ARG A 263 0.69 -3.58 20.50
C ARG A 263 0.83 -4.06 19.06
N PHE A 264 1.59 -3.30 18.23
CA PHE A 264 1.86 -3.68 16.85
C PHE A 264 2.61 -5.02 16.77
N LEU A 265 3.68 -5.19 17.54
CA LEU A 265 4.43 -6.45 17.57
C LEU A 265 3.54 -7.65 17.99
N GLY A 266 2.65 -7.46 18.96
CA GLY A 266 1.67 -8.49 19.33
C GLY A 266 0.69 -8.83 18.20
N MET A 267 0.18 -7.82 17.50
CA MET A 267 -0.68 -8.00 16.32
C MET A 267 0.07 -8.68 15.18
N LEU A 268 1.31 -8.29 14.92
CA LEU A 268 2.15 -8.84 13.87
C LEU A 268 2.51 -10.30 14.13
N LYS A 269 2.90 -10.63 15.39
CA LYS A 269 3.16 -12.00 15.83
C LYS A 269 1.95 -12.89 15.56
N LYS A 270 0.79 -12.47 16.04
CA LYS A 270 -0.45 -13.24 15.82
C LYS A 270 -0.70 -13.45 14.32
N ARG A 271 -0.55 -12.40 13.50
CA ARG A 271 -0.76 -12.49 12.05
C ARG A 271 0.24 -13.45 11.40
N PHE A 272 1.50 -13.38 11.79
CA PHE A 272 2.55 -14.28 11.31
C PHE A 272 2.22 -15.75 11.63
N GLU A 273 1.85 -16.03 12.89
CA GLU A 273 1.46 -17.36 13.35
C GLU A 273 0.18 -17.83 12.63
N ASP A 274 -0.86 -17.00 12.54
CA ASP A 274 -2.10 -17.30 11.83
C ASP A 274 -1.88 -17.67 10.35
N ILE A 275 -0.92 -17.03 9.68
CA ILE A 275 -0.57 -17.34 8.28
C ILE A 275 0.27 -18.61 8.23
N ARG A 276 1.36 -18.68 9.00
CA ARG A 276 2.31 -19.79 8.99
C ARG A 276 1.62 -21.13 9.27
N ASP A 277 0.77 -21.15 10.29
CA ASP A 277 0.14 -22.38 10.79
C ASP A 277 -1.14 -22.74 10.00
N ASN A 278 -1.56 -21.91 9.06
CA ASN A 278 -2.74 -22.17 8.23
C ASN A 278 -2.42 -23.13 7.09
N VAL A 279 -2.90 -24.37 7.21
CA VAL A 279 -2.74 -25.43 6.21
C VAL A 279 -3.89 -25.53 5.20
N LEU A 280 -5.00 -24.83 5.44
CA LEU A 280 -6.16 -24.80 4.55
C LEU A 280 -6.80 -23.39 4.52
N PRO A 281 -6.27 -22.49 3.69
CA PRO A 281 -6.80 -21.13 3.57
C PRO A 281 -8.26 -21.12 3.12
N LYS A 282 -9.07 -20.35 3.84
CA LYS A 282 -10.52 -20.32 3.63
C LYS A 282 -10.92 -19.13 2.73
N PRO A 283 -11.90 -19.32 1.84
CA PRO A 283 -12.55 -18.21 1.17
C PRO A 283 -13.43 -17.41 2.17
N ILE A 284 -13.84 -16.20 1.80
CA ILE A 284 -14.74 -15.35 2.62
C ILE A 284 -16.01 -16.12 3.02
N ARG A 285 -16.58 -16.87 2.06
CA ARG A 285 -17.70 -17.79 2.27
C ARG A 285 -17.45 -19.03 1.43
N SER A 286 -17.75 -20.20 2.00
CA SER A 286 -17.55 -21.49 1.32
C SER A 286 -18.36 -21.59 0.02
N ASP A 287 -19.58 -21.04 -0.02
CA ASP A 287 -20.48 -21.02 -1.16
C ASP A 287 -20.18 -19.91 -2.17
N ARG A 288 -19.21 -18.99 -1.89
CA ARG A 288 -18.85 -17.80 -2.70
C ARG A 288 -20.03 -16.87 -3.00
N SER A 289 -21.12 -16.92 -2.24
CA SER A 289 -22.28 -16.05 -2.40
C SER A 289 -22.01 -14.57 -2.10
N SER A 290 -20.84 -14.26 -1.50
CA SER A 290 -20.46 -12.89 -1.17
C SER A 290 -20.37 -12.02 -2.43
N PHE A 291 -20.92 -10.80 -2.36
CA PHE A 291 -20.70 -9.76 -3.37
C PHE A 291 -19.23 -9.56 -3.71
N LYS A 292 -18.35 -9.67 -2.70
CA LYS A 292 -16.90 -9.55 -2.88
C LYS A 292 -16.34 -10.63 -3.80
N CYS A 293 -16.76 -11.89 -3.65
CA CYS A 293 -16.37 -12.96 -4.56
C CYS A 293 -16.91 -12.70 -5.97
N GLN A 294 -18.20 -12.43 -6.09
CA GLN A 294 -18.88 -12.36 -7.39
C GLN A 294 -18.52 -11.12 -8.20
N ARG A 295 -18.29 -9.97 -7.55
CA ARG A 295 -18.11 -8.69 -8.22
C ARG A 295 -16.69 -8.11 -8.16
N LEU A 296 -15.91 -8.43 -7.14
CA LEU A 296 -14.61 -7.80 -6.90
C LEU A 296 -13.42 -8.74 -7.05
N CYS A 297 -13.60 -10.05 -6.80
CA CYS A 297 -12.49 -10.99 -6.76
C CYS A 297 -12.07 -11.45 -8.16
N HIS A 298 -10.86 -11.13 -8.56
CA HIS A 298 -10.22 -11.60 -9.80
C HIS A 298 -10.23 -13.13 -9.88
N PHE A 299 -9.82 -13.80 -8.80
CA PHE A 299 -9.65 -15.27 -8.75
C PHE A 299 -10.98 -16.06 -8.77
N TYR A 300 -12.10 -15.40 -8.55
CA TYR A 300 -13.41 -16.01 -8.75
C TYR A 300 -14.01 -15.70 -10.12
N LYS A 301 -13.58 -14.62 -10.76
CA LYS A 301 -14.00 -14.28 -12.13
C LYS A 301 -13.28 -15.10 -13.19
N ASN A 302 -12.00 -15.37 -12.96
CA ASN A 302 -11.14 -16.05 -13.93
C ASN A 302 -11.01 -17.54 -13.62
N ASN A 303 -10.84 -18.33 -14.67
CA ASN A 303 -10.63 -19.75 -14.55
C ASN A 303 -9.15 -20.08 -14.34
N TRP A 304 -8.87 -21.23 -13.74
CA TRP A 304 -7.53 -21.79 -13.69
C TRP A 304 -7.06 -22.09 -15.12
N PRO A 305 -5.80 -21.78 -15.47
CA PRO A 305 -5.27 -22.01 -16.82
C PRO A 305 -5.53 -23.44 -17.30
N GLY A 306 -6.09 -23.58 -18.51
CA GLY A 306 -6.40 -24.87 -19.10
C GLY A 306 -7.63 -25.61 -18.54
N THR A 307 -8.46 -24.94 -17.74
CA THR A 307 -9.68 -25.55 -17.16
C THR A 307 -10.88 -24.60 -17.24
N ASP A 308 -12.09 -25.13 -17.08
CA ASP A 308 -13.33 -24.33 -16.93
C ASP A 308 -13.63 -23.98 -15.47
N GLU A 309 -12.74 -24.31 -14.54
CA GLU A 309 -12.96 -24.11 -13.12
C GLU A 309 -12.35 -22.80 -12.63
N LYS A 310 -13.08 -22.09 -11.76
CA LYS A 310 -12.62 -20.84 -11.15
C LYS A 310 -11.35 -21.06 -10.34
N MET A 311 -10.34 -20.16 -10.46
CA MET A 311 -9.04 -20.31 -9.84
C MET A 311 -9.13 -20.65 -8.34
N CYS A 312 -9.94 -19.90 -7.58
CA CYS A 312 -10.06 -20.15 -6.13
C CYS A 312 -10.76 -21.47 -5.78
N ILE A 313 -11.63 -22.00 -6.67
CA ILE A 313 -12.30 -23.29 -6.47
C ILE A 313 -11.33 -24.42 -6.81
N PHE A 314 -10.62 -24.30 -7.92
CA PHE A 314 -9.58 -25.25 -8.33
C PHE A 314 -8.54 -25.45 -7.23
N ILE A 315 -7.99 -24.34 -6.71
CA ILE A 315 -6.97 -24.40 -5.64
C ILE A 315 -7.54 -24.98 -4.35
N GLU A 316 -8.78 -24.65 -3.96
CA GLU A 316 -9.38 -25.26 -2.77
C GLU A 316 -9.53 -26.79 -2.89
N LYS A 317 -9.93 -27.27 -4.06
CA LYS A 317 -10.01 -28.73 -4.33
C LYS A 317 -8.63 -29.37 -4.28
N LYS A 318 -7.63 -28.71 -4.90
CA LYS A 318 -6.25 -29.19 -4.93
C LYS A 318 -5.68 -29.29 -3.50
N LEU A 319 -5.86 -28.25 -2.67
CA LEU A 319 -5.44 -28.26 -1.26
C LEU A 319 -6.08 -29.39 -0.45
N LYS A 320 -7.38 -29.64 -0.66
CA LYS A 320 -8.09 -30.73 0.03
C LYS A 320 -7.63 -32.12 -0.40
N LYS A 321 -7.24 -32.27 -1.67
CA LYS A 321 -6.83 -33.54 -2.26
C LYS A 321 -5.36 -33.86 -1.98
N ASP A 322 -4.49 -32.91 -2.25
CA ASP A 322 -3.05 -33.13 -2.36
C ASP A 322 -2.26 -32.50 -1.19
N GLY A 323 -2.91 -31.66 -0.38
CA GLY A 323 -2.29 -30.93 0.72
C GLY A 323 -1.57 -29.65 0.29
N MET A 324 -1.02 -28.94 1.29
CA MET A 324 -0.41 -27.61 1.10
C MET A 324 0.86 -27.67 0.23
N ASP A 325 1.81 -28.52 0.63
CA ASP A 325 3.14 -28.58 0.00
C ASP A 325 3.06 -29.00 -1.47
N GLN A 326 2.25 -30.04 -1.75
CA GLN A 326 2.05 -30.49 -3.14
C GLN A 326 1.29 -29.43 -3.98
N THR A 327 0.34 -28.71 -3.38
CA THR A 327 -0.36 -27.64 -4.08
C THR A 327 0.58 -26.48 -4.39
N ILE A 328 1.46 -26.09 -3.48
CA ILE A 328 2.48 -25.07 -3.72
C ILE A 328 3.37 -25.51 -4.88
N LYS A 329 3.92 -26.72 -4.82
CA LYS A 329 4.82 -27.27 -5.83
C LYS A 329 4.20 -27.27 -7.23
N ASP A 330 2.93 -27.71 -7.35
CA ASP A 330 2.25 -27.89 -8.64
C ASP A 330 1.65 -26.60 -9.19
N CYS A 331 1.33 -25.63 -8.32
CA CYS A 331 0.50 -24.49 -8.66
C CYS A 331 1.20 -23.13 -8.51
N THR A 332 2.44 -23.08 -8.05
CA THR A 332 3.20 -21.81 -8.03
C THR A 332 3.39 -21.30 -9.46
N LYS A 333 3.12 -20.01 -9.65
CA LYS A 333 3.26 -19.37 -10.96
C LYS A 333 4.71 -19.43 -11.41
N GLU A 334 4.93 -19.80 -12.67
CA GLU A 334 6.26 -19.83 -13.27
C GLU A 334 6.99 -18.48 -13.09
N GLY A 335 8.26 -18.55 -12.68
CA GLY A 335 9.06 -17.37 -12.39
C GLY A 335 8.74 -16.65 -11.08
N PHE A 336 7.81 -17.17 -10.27
CA PHE A 336 7.54 -16.62 -8.95
C PHE A 336 8.44 -17.31 -7.91
N SER A 337 9.26 -16.51 -7.23
CA SER A 337 10.07 -16.96 -6.10
C SER A 337 9.27 -16.83 -4.82
N ILE A 338 8.96 -17.94 -4.18
CA ILE A 338 8.20 -17.95 -2.92
C ILE A 338 9.01 -17.19 -1.86
N GLY A 339 8.37 -16.21 -1.21
CA GLY A 339 9.02 -15.38 -0.20
C GLY A 339 9.72 -14.11 -0.74
N TYR A 340 9.89 -13.98 -2.05
CA TYR A 340 10.41 -12.78 -2.69
C TYR A 340 9.33 -12.14 -3.56
N TYR A 341 8.35 -11.48 -2.93
CA TYR A 341 7.44 -10.62 -3.67
C TYR A 341 8.04 -9.21 -3.73
N GLU A 342 8.68 -8.89 -4.83
CA GLU A 342 8.87 -7.51 -5.21
C GLU A 342 7.52 -6.94 -5.65
N ALA A 343 7.04 -5.91 -4.95
CA ALA A 343 5.91 -5.16 -5.45
C ALA A 343 6.28 -4.61 -6.82
N PRO A 344 5.35 -4.59 -7.79
CA PRO A 344 5.55 -3.72 -8.95
C PRO A 344 5.71 -2.30 -8.42
N GLY A 345 6.83 -1.68 -8.78
CA GLY A 345 7.06 -0.26 -8.56
C GLY A 345 6.01 0.59 -9.25
#